data_7c79cc7dbe72c7161cc1bd74b4aa32ca
#
_entry.id   7c79cc7dbe72c7161cc1bd74b4aa32ca
#
_cell.length_a   1.000
_cell.length_b   1.000
_cell.length_c   1.000
_cell.angle_alpha   90.00
_cell.angle_beta   90.00
_cell.angle_gamma   90.00
#
_symmetry.space_group_name_H-M   'P 1'
#
loop_
_entity.id
_entity.type
_entity.pdbx_description
1 polymer ?
#
loop_
_entity_poly.entity_id
_entity_poly.type
_entity_poly.pdbx_seq_one_letter_code
_entity_poly.pdbx_strand_id
1 'polypeptide(L)'
;SHSQLLQLDNVGGVLSAMTFVPTVSRKRTLAATTQRSVVRKLVRDPESSLGQLGFIARDDGKEIWRISIRMPQQEEEDYTGSLNIIRNVVDQAVAESEVPAQATLTGGVVIVQKSQEILLRDLFRSFMTAFAVIAVVMVLMLRSLLGGLIAMVPNLFPTVALFGLMGLLTIPLDIGSVMSASVALGIAVDDTVHLLSRFGSR
;
A
#
# COMPACT_ATOMS: atom_id res chain seq x y z
N SER A 1 20.64 9.44 -7.01
CA SER A 1 19.29 8.84 -6.91
C SER A 1 18.69 8.45 -8.27
N HIS A 2 18.64 9.36 -9.30
CA HIS A 2 18.01 9.04 -10.61
C HIS A 2 18.65 7.82 -11.30
N SER A 3 19.98 7.76 -11.38
CA SER A 3 20.72 6.64 -11.97
C SER A 3 20.63 5.35 -11.14
N GLN A 4 20.52 5.45 -9.84
CA GLN A 4 20.33 4.30 -8.96
C GLN A 4 18.94 3.67 -9.10
N LEU A 5 17.91 4.51 -9.28
CA LEU A 5 16.54 4.05 -9.52
C LEU A 5 16.39 3.34 -10.88
N LEU A 6 17.13 3.78 -11.91
CA LEU A 6 17.11 3.14 -13.23
C LEU A 6 17.76 1.75 -13.25
N GLN A 7 18.55 1.39 -12.24
CA GLN A 7 19.22 0.09 -12.14
C GLN A 7 18.37 -0.97 -11.42
N LEU A 8 17.19 -0.59 -10.94
CA LEU A 8 16.28 -1.53 -10.27
C LEU A 8 15.48 -2.32 -11.31
N ASP A 9 15.51 -3.64 -11.24
CA ASP A 9 14.80 -4.55 -12.16
C ASP A 9 13.26 -4.34 -12.13
N ASN A 10 12.72 -3.85 -11.01
CA ASN A 10 11.30 -3.60 -10.81
C ASN A 10 10.86 -2.18 -11.24
N VAL A 11 11.70 -1.43 -11.94
CA VAL A 11 11.42 -0.08 -12.41
C VAL A 11 11.42 -0.05 -13.93
N GLY A 12 10.25 0.19 -14.52
CA GLY A 12 10.08 0.29 -15.98
C GLY A 12 10.56 1.61 -16.58
N GLY A 13 10.88 2.60 -15.74
CA GLY A 13 11.44 3.88 -16.18
C GLY A 13 11.35 4.96 -15.11
N VAL A 14 12.27 5.91 -15.18
CA VAL A 14 12.34 7.06 -14.28
C VAL A 14 12.35 8.36 -15.07
N LEU A 15 11.42 9.24 -14.78
CA LEU A 15 11.34 10.58 -15.36
C LEU A 15 11.57 11.62 -14.26
N SER A 16 12.49 12.52 -14.49
CA SER A 16 12.78 13.64 -13.59
C SER A 16 13.16 14.86 -14.42
N ALA A 17 13.33 16.01 -13.76
CA ALA A 17 13.89 17.18 -14.42
C ALA A 17 15.23 16.89 -15.14
N MET A 18 16.03 15.96 -14.61
CA MET A 18 17.31 15.54 -15.21
C MET A 18 17.15 14.85 -16.58
N THR A 19 15.99 14.26 -16.86
CA THR A 19 15.71 13.63 -18.15
C THR A 19 15.62 14.65 -19.29
N PHE A 20 15.20 15.88 -18.98
CA PHE A 20 14.97 16.95 -19.96
C PHE A 20 16.09 17.99 -19.98
N VAL A 21 17.02 17.89 -19.06
CA VAL A 21 18.16 18.81 -18.97
C VAL A 21 19.37 18.16 -19.64
N PRO A 22 20.03 18.84 -20.60
CA PRO A 22 21.23 18.32 -21.24
C PRO A 22 22.33 18.09 -20.22
N THR A 23 23.04 16.97 -20.34
CA THR A 23 24.18 16.65 -19.47
C THR A 23 25.24 17.71 -19.58
N VAL A 24 25.44 18.49 -18.50
CA VAL A 24 26.44 19.53 -18.47
C VAL A 24 27.80 18.92 -18.19
N SER A 25 28.72 19.07 -19.12
CA SER A 25 30.10 18.61 -18.94
C SER A 25 30.76 19.26 -17.71
N ARG A 26 31.47 18.44 -16.91
CA ARG A 26 32.25 18.88 -15.75
C ARG A 26 33.45 19.78 -16.12
N LYS A 27 33.88 19.78 -17.41
CA LYS A 27 34.99 20.59 -17.92
C LYS A 27 34.58 22.06 -18.02
N ARG A 28 35.47 22.97 -17.60
CA ARG A 28 35.30 24.43 -17.72
C ARG A 28 35.50 24.86 -19.19
N THR A 29 34.54 24.65 -20.06
CA THR A 29 34.51 25.16 -21.40
C THR A 29 33.43 26.25 -21.53
N LEU A 30 33.60 27.19 -22.43
CA LEU A 30 32.62 28.26 -22.72
C LEU A 30 31.24 27.69 -22.97
N ALA A 31 31.14 26.58 -23.73
CA ALA A 31 29.92 25.86 -23.99
C ALA A 31 29.27 25.32 -22.71
N ALA A 32 30.05 24.81 -21.76
CA ALA A 32 29.54 24.34 -20.47
C ALA A 32 29.02 25.47 -19.59
N THR A 33 29.60 26.68 -19.70
CA THR A 33 29.12 27.85 -18.97
C THR A 33 27.78 28.32 -19.50
N THR A 34 27.61 28.36 -20.81
CA THR A 34 26.34 28.70 -21.46
C THR A 34 25.26 27.66 -21.14
N GLN A 35 25.58 26.37 -21.19
CA GLN A 35 24.65 25.30 -20.79
C GLN A 35 24.22 25.44 -19.32
N ARG A 36 25.14 25.74 -18.41
CA ARG A 36 24.81 25.97 -17.00
C ARG A 36 23.87 27.16 -16.81
N SER A 37 24.06 28.25 -17.57
CA SER A 37 23.18 29.42 -17.49
C SER A 37 21.75 29.09 -17.98
N VAL A 38 21.63 28.32 -19.06
CA VAL A 38 20.34 27.84 -19.60
C VAL A 38 19.66 26.93 -18.60
N VAL A 39 20.37 25.94 -18.06
CA VAL A 39 19.83 25.03 -17.04
C VAL A 39 19.36 25.81 -15.79
N ARG A 40 20.18 26.78 -15.33
CA ARG A 40 19.80 27.63 -14.18
C ARG A 40 18.54 28.45 -14.46
N LYS A 41 18.37 28.95 -15.70
CA LYS A 41 17.17 29.68 -16.11
C LYS A 41 15.96 28.76 -16.14
N LEU A 42 16.07 27.57 -16.74
CA LEU A 42 15.00 26.55 -16.78
C LEU A 42 14.54 26.10 -15.38
N VAL A 43 15.47 26.00 -14.44
CA VAL A 43 15.16 25.61 -13.05
C VAL A 43 14.55 26.76 -12.26
N ARG A 44 14.97 28.01 -12.50
CA ARG A 44 14.52 29.19 -11.74
C ARG A 44 13.19 29.77 -12.21
N ASP A 45 12.84 29.56 -13.47
CA ASP A 45 11.64 30.14 -14.07
C ASP A 45 10.43 29.19 -13.88
N PRO A 46 9.42 29.58 -13.09
CA PRO A 46 8.20 28.79 -12.90
C PRO A 46 7.41 28.55 -14.18
N GLU A 47 7.54 29.45 -15.17
CA GLU A 47 6.89 29.32 -16.50
C GLU A 47 7.73 28.48 -17.46
N SER A 48 8.86 27.97 -17.02
CA SER A 48 9.69 27.08 -17.84
C SER A 48 8.96 25.78 -18.18
N SER A 49 9.39 25.11 -19.21
CA SER A 49 8.87 23.79 -19.60
C SER A 49 8.91 22.77 -18.45
N LEU A 50 9.89 22.84 -17.56
CA LEU A 50 10.01 21.97 -16.37
C LEU A 50 8.96 22.29 -15.30
N GLY A 51 8.64 23.57 -15.12
CA GLY A 51 7.57 24.02 -14.23
C GLY A 51 6.19 23.63 -14.78
N GLN A 52 5.93 23.89 -16.07
CA GLN A 52 4.67 23.52 -16.74
C GLN A 52 4.42 22.01 -16.76
N LEU A 53 5.47 21.20 -16.89
CA LEU A 53 5.40 19.73 -16.79
C LEU A 53 5.29 19.22 -15.35
N GLY A 54 5.36 20.11 -14.36
CA GLY A 54 5.21 19.76 -12.94
C GLY A 54 6.40 18.98 -12.37
N PHE A 55 7.60 19.10 -12.95
CA PHE A 55 8.82 18.48 -12.38
C PHE A 55 9.48 19.34 -11.33
N ILE A 56 9.22 20.65 -11.36
CA ILE A 56 9.74 21.61 -10.38
C ILE A 56 8.58 22.53 -9.99
N ALA A 57 8.37 22.67 -8.70
CA ALA A 57 7.42 23.63 -8.14
C ALA A 57 8.08 24.39 -6.97
N ARG A 58 7.50 25.53 -6.61
CA ARG A 58 7.89 26.30 -5.43
C ARG A 58 6.67 26.54 -4.58
N ASP A 59 6.79 26.20 -3.32
CA ASP A 59 5.75 26.42 -2.34
C ASP A 59 6.37 26.89 -1.04
N ASP A 60 5.89 28.01 -0.52
CA ASP A 60 6.33 28.62 0.76
C ASP A 60 7.87 28.70 0.93
N GLY A 61 8.57 29.12 -0.14
CA GLY A 61 10.03 29.25 -0.14
C GLY A 61 10.80 27.93 -0.26
N LYS A 62 10.12 26.80 -0.37
CA LYS A 62 10.72 25.48 -0.60
C LYS A 62 10.66 25.13 -2.09
N GLU A 63 11.72 24.47 -2.56
CA GLU A 63 11.73 23.89 -3.91
C GLU A 63 11.27 22.43 -3.85
N ILE A 64 10.24 22.12 -4.61
CA ILE A 64 9.68 20.76 -4.72
C ILE A 64 10.11 20.19 -6.05
N TRP A 65 10.79 19.05 -6.01
CA TRP A 65 11.27 18.33 -7.17
C TRP A 65 10.53 17.01 -7.30
N ARG A 66 9.96 16.76 -8.48
CA ARG A 66 9.25 15.54 -8.78
C ARG A 66 10.12 14.55 -9.54
N ILE A 67 10.16 13.32 -9.04
CA ILE A 67 10.69 12.16 -9.74
C ILE A 67 9.52 11.21 -9.97
N SER A 68 9.21 10.94 -11.24
CA SER A 68 8.15 10.00 -11.59
C SER A 68 8.78 8.65 -11.92
N ILE A 69 8.36 7.63 -11.20
CA ILE A 69 8.82 6.25 -11.37
C ILE A 69 7.66 5.48 -12.02
N ARG A 70 7.92 4.83 -13.14
CA ARG A 70 6.98 3.94 -13.78
C ARG A 70 7.29 2.52 -13.35
N MET A 71 6.32 1.86 -12.73
CA MET A 71 6.42 0.45 -12.39
C MET A 71 5.78 -0.38 -13.50
N PRO A 72 6.38 -1.52 -13.90
CA PRO A 72 5.72 -2.44 -14.82
C PRO A 72 4.45 -2.98 -14.16
N GLN A 73 3.44 -3.23 -14.96
CA GLN A 73 2.23 -3.90 -14.51
C GLN A 73 2.57 -5.38 -14.37
N GLN A 74 2.70 -5.84 -13.16
CA GLN A 74 2.85 -7.26 -12.84
C GLN A 74 1.51 -7.78 -12.33
N GLU A 75 1.06 -8.89 -12.87
CA GLU A 75 -0.12 -9.59 -12.38
C GLU A 75 0.20 -10.11 -10.97
N GLU A 76 -0.56 -9.73 -9.96
CA GLU A 76 -0.53 -10.25 -8.58
C GLU A 76 0.70 -9.95 -7.70
N GLU A 77 1.69 -9.19 -8.11
CA GLU A 77 2.83 -8.94 -7.23
C GLU A 77 2.57 -7.88 -6.17
N ASP A 78 3.03 -8.22 -4.98
CA ASP A 78 3.15 -7.36 -3.82
C ASP A 78 4.03 -6.14 -4.15
N TYR A 79 3.39 -5.05 -4.57
CA TYR A 79 4.06 -3.77 -4.74
C TYR A 79 4.74 -3.27 -3.47
N THR A 80 4.45 -3.88 -2.30
CA THR A 80 5.04 -3.52 -1.00
C THR A 80 6.54 -3.74 -1.02
N GLY A 81 7.00 -4.86 -1.52
CA GLY A 81 8.42 -5.17 -1.64
C GLY A 81 9.15 -4.15 -2.53
N SER A 82 8.61 -3.90 -3.72
CA SER A 82 9.17 -2.95 -4.67
C SER A 82 9.17 -1.51 -4.14
N LEU A 83 8.10 -1.08 -3.46
CA LEU A 83 8.01 0.24 -2.85
C LEU A 83 9.00 0.41 -1.68
N ASN A 84 9.23 -0.64 -0.88
CA ASN A 84 10.22 -0.61 0.20
C ASN A 84 11.66 -0.49 -0.35
N ILE A 85 11.97 -1.18 -1.44
CA ILE A 85 13.27 -1.05 -2.12
C ILE A 85 13.45 0.38 -2.63
N ILE A 86 12.45 0.93 -3.32
CA ILE A 86 12.48 2.31 -3.82
C ILE A 86 12.65 3.30 -2.67
N ARG A 87 11.91 3.13 -1.58
CA ARG A 87 12.02 3.98 -0.38
C ARG A 87 13.43 3.96 0.19
N ASN A 88 14.01 2.78 0.39
CA ASN A 88 15.36 2.63 0.92
C ASN A 88 16.41 3.33 0.04
N VAL A 89 16.32 3.18 -1.29
CA VAL A 89 17.22 3.86 -2.23
C VAL A 89 17.05 5.38 -2.18
N VAL A 90 15.82 5.87 -2.03
CA VAL A 90 15.54 7.30 -1.92
C VAL A 90 16.04 7.85 -0.59
N ASP A 91 15.76 7.18 0.53
CA ASP A 91 16.18 7.61 1.86
C ASP A 91 17.73 7.61 1.98
N GLN A 92 18.39 6.61 1.43
CA GLN A 92 19.85 6.59 1.36
C GLN A 92 20.39 7.75 0.53
N ALA A 93 19.82 8.02 -0.64
CA ALA A 93 20.23 9.13 -1.49
C ALA A 93 19.99 10.49 -0.86
N VAL A 94 18.95 10.63 -0.04
CA VAL A 94 18.69 11.84 0.76
C VAL A 94 19.72 11.99 1.88
N ALA A 95 20.03 10.89 2.58
CA ALA A 95 21.03 10.89 3.65
C ALA A 95 22.45 11.22 3.15
N GLU A 96 22.80 10.78 1.94
CA GLU A 96 24.09 11.09 1.29
C GLU A 96 24.13 12.48 0.64
N SER A 97 23.02 13.20 0.61
CA SER A 97 22.96 14.54 -0.01
C SER A 97 23.55 15.60 0.91
N GLU A 98 24.36 16.51 0.35
CA GLU A 98 24.88 17.67 1.06
C GLU A 98 23.81 18.75 1.32
N VAL A 99 22.65 18.62 0.70
CA VAL A 99 21.52 19.57 0.81
C VAL A 99 20.45 18.96 1.69
N PRO A 100 19.93 19.69 2.69
CA PRO A 100 18.84 19.20 3.51
C PRO A 100 17.59 19.03 2.63
N ALA A 101 17.21 17.78 2.39
CA ALA A 101 16.07 17.41 1.57
C ALA A 101 15.20 16.39 2.30
N GLN A 102 13.92 16.43 2.01
CA GLN A 102 12.96 15.40 2.45
C GLN A 102 12.32 14.78 1.22
N ALA A 103 12.24 13.46 1.20
CA ALA A 103 11.56 12.75 0.13
C ALA A 103 10.23 12.18 0.63
N THR A 104 9.20 12.34 -0.19
CA THR A 104 7.88 11.76 0.08
C THR A 104 7.49 10.89 -1.10
N LEU A 105 7.23 9.61 -0.84
CA LEU A 105 6.72 8.69 -1.84
C LEU A 105 5.21 8.88 -1.94
N THR A 106 4.73 9.17 -3.16
CA THR A 106 3.31 9.38 -3.45
C THR A 106 2.95 8.82 -4.82
N GLY A 107 1.69 8.83 -5.16
CA GLY A 107 1.20 8.37 -6.47
C GLY A 107 0.16 7.28 -6.33
N GLY A 108 -0.47 6.91 -7.47
CA GLY A 108 -1.60 5.98 -7.48
C GLY A 108 -1.30 4.64 -6.82
N VAL A 109 -0.16 4.04 -7.11
CA VAL A 109 0.24 2.73 -6.54
C VAL A 109 0.36 2.80 -5.02
N VAL A 110 1.02 3.85 -4.49
CA VAL A 110 1.19 4.03 -3.03
C VAL A 110 -0.16 4.24 -2.33
N ILE A 111 -1.04 5.04 -2.94
CA ILE A 111 -2.37 5.34 -2.39
C ILE A 111 -3.23 4.08 -2.39
N VAL A 112 -3.28 3.36 -3.50
CA VAL A 112 -4.07 2.12 -3.62
C VAL A 112 -3.61 1.10 -2.60
N GLN A 113 -2.31 0.85 -2.48
CA GLN A 113 -1.76 -0.11 -1.55
C GLN A 113 -2.04 0.25 -0.09
N LYS A 114 -1.85 1.54 0.27
CA LYS A 114 -2.18 2.00 1.63
C LYS A 114 -3.67 1.89 1.92
N SER A 115 -4.52 2.16 0.92
CA SER A 115 -5.97 2.00 1.06
C SER A 115 -6.35 0.54 1.25
N GLN A 116 -5.75 -0.39 0.50
CA GLN A 116 -5.98 -1.83 0.68
C GLN A 116 -5.58 -2.30 2.08
N GLU A 117 -4.43 -1.88 2.59
CA GLU A 117 -3.99 -2.24 3.95
C GLU A 117 -4.97 -1.73 5.02
N ILE A 118 -5.45 -0.49 4.90
CA ILE A 118 -6.43 0.09 5.82
C ILE A 118 -7.76 -0.67 5.72
N LEU A 119 -8.25 -0.92 4.50
CA LEU A 119 -9.51 -1.65 4.28
C LEU A 119 -9.45 -3.07 4.84
N LEU A 120 -8.37 -3.81 4.60
CA LEU A 120 -8.18 -5.16 5.15
C LEU A 120 -8.18 -5.15 6.69
N ARG A 121 -7.50 -4.18 7.29
CA ARG A 121 -7.47 -4.03 8.76
C ARG A 121 -8.85 -3.72 9.32
N ASP A 122 -9.58 -2.81 8.69
CA ASP A 122 -10.93 -2.41 9.13
C ASP A 122 -11.92 -3.55 8.94
N LEU A 123 -11.85 -4.29 7.82
CA LEU A 123 -12.67 -5.47 7.58
C LEU A 123 -12.38 -6.56 8.62
N PHE A 124 -11.11 -6.83 8.90
CA PHE A 124 -10.73 -7.83 9.90
C PHE A 124 -11.19 -7.43 11.31
N ARG A 125 -11.07 -6.15 11.66
CA ARG A 125 -11.56 -5.62 12.94
C ARG A 125 -13.08 -5.76 13.05
N SER A 126 -13.81 -5.43 11.97
CA SER A 126 -15.28 -5.57 11.93
C SER A 126 -15.69 -7.03 12.04
N PHE A 127 -14.97 -7.93 11.36
CA PHE A 127 -15.17 -9.38 11.46
C PHE A 127 -14.96 -9.86 12.91
N MET A 128 -13.89 -9.47 13.57
CA MET A 128 -13.62 -9.84 14.97
C MET A 128 -14.69 -9.29 15.92
N THR A 129 -15.16 -8.07 15.66
CA THR A 129 -16.24 -7.47 16.47
C THR A 129 -17.55 -8.23 16.30
N ALA A 130 -17.93 -8.56 15.07
CA ALA A 130 -19.10 -9.38 14.79
C ALA A 130 -19.01 -10.75 15.46
N PHE A 131 -17.85 -11.42 15.34
CA PHE A 131 -17.59 -12.70 15.99
C PHE A 131 -17.76 -12.62 17.52
N ALA A 132 -17.22 -11.57 18.15
CA ALA A 132 -17.37 -11.36 19.60
C ALA A 132 -18.83 -11.14 20.01
N VAL A 133 -19.59 -10.34 19.22
CA VAL A 133 -21.02 -10.11 19.49
C VAL A 133 -21.80 -11.40 19.37
N ILE A 134 -21.55 -12.21 18.32
CA ILE A 134 -22.17 -13.51 18.13
C ILE A 134 -21.87 -14.45 19.33
N ALA A 135 -20.61 -14.49 19.78
CA ALA A 135 -20.23 -15.30 20.93
C ALA A 135 -21.01 -14.91 22.20
N VAL A 136 -21.16 -13.60 22.45
CA VAL A 136 -21.98 -13.10 23.59
C VAL A 136 -23.43 -13.53 23.45
N VAL A 137 -24.02 -13.39 22.28
CA VAL A 137 -25.41 -13.81 22.01
C VAL A 137 -25.58 -15.30 22.26
N MET A 138 -24.65 -16.14 21.81
CA MET A 138 -24.68 -17.59 22.03
C MET A 138 -24.59 -17.96 23.50
N VAL A 139 -23.71 -17.29 24.26
CA VAL A 139 -23.60 -17.49 25.73
C VAL A 139 -24.89 -17.11 26.42
N LEU A 140 -25.50 -15.99 26.05
CA LEU A 140 -26.78 -15.53 26.67
C LEU A 140 -27.93 -16.48 26.32
N MET A 141 -28.00 -16.95 25.09
CA MET A 141 -29.06 -17.86 24.61
C MET A 141 -28.98 -19.21 25.34
N LEU A 142 -27.79 -19.76 25.49
CA LEU A 142 -27.56 -21.04 26.18
C LEU A 142 -27.47 -20.90 27.70
N ARG A 143 -27.44 -19.68 28.21
CA ARG A 143 -27.25 -19.39 29.65
C ARG A 143 -26.07 -20.14 30.28
N SER A 144 -25.07 -20.46 29.49
CA SER A 144 -23.90 -21.23 29.87
C SER A 144 -22.68 -20.71 29.07
N LEU A 145 -21.66 -20.29 29.78
CA LEU A 145 -20.43 -19.82 29.16
C LEU A 145 -19.77 -20.94 28.33
N LEU A 146 -19.66 -22.13 28.93
CA LEU A 146 -19.06 -23.29 28.29
C LEU A 146 -19.89 -23.75 27.08
N GLY A 147 -21.21 -23.81 27.22
CA GLY A 147 -22.13 -24.15 26.14
C GLY A 147 -22.02 -23.16 24.97
N GLY A 148 -22.00 -21.86 25.25
CA GLY A 148 -21.84 -20.81 24.27
C GLY A 148 -20.52 -20.91 23.49
N LEU A 149 -19.41 -21.17 24.20
CA LEU A 149 -18.10 -21.35 23.56
C LEU A 149 -18.04 -22.62 22.68
N ILE A 150 -18.61 -23.73 23.13
CA ILE A 150 -18.68 -24.96 22.33
C ILE A 150 -19.54 -24.74 21.08
N ALA A 151 -20.66 -24.03 21.20
CA ALA A 151 -21.52 -23.69 20.07
C ALA A 151 -20.83 -22.80 19.02
N MET A 152 -19.75 -22.10 19.39
CA MET A 152 -18.96 -21.31 18.43
C MET A 152 -17.99 -22.13 17.59
N VAL A 153 -17.66 -23.37 17.99
CA VAL A 153 -16.71 -24.23 17.25
C VAL A 153 -17.16 -24.47 15.80
N PRO A 154 -18.40 -24.93 15.53
CA PRO A 154 -18.86 -25.09 14.14
C PRO A 154 -18.90 -23.77 13.36
N ASN A 155 -19.16 -22.64 14.02
CA ASN A 155 -19.18 -21.33 13.39
C ASN A 155 -17.79 -20.83 13.01
N LEU A 156 -16.78 -21.21 13.80
CA LEU A 156 -15.37 -20.85 13.51
C LEU A 156 -14.76 -21.71 12.41
N PHE A 157 -15.22 -22.96 12.26
CA PHE A 157 -14.65 -23.94 11.35
C PHE A 157 -14.54 -23.46 9.90
N PRO A 158 -15.57 -22.90 9.24
CA PRO A 158 -15.48 -22.44 7.85
C PRO A 158 -14.41 -21.34 7.68
N THR A 159 -14.33 -20.44 8.62
CA THR A 159 -13.37 -19.35 8.60
C THR A 159 -11.92 -19.83 8.78
N VAL A 160 -11.70 -20.74 9.73
CA VAL A 160 -10.38 -21.32 9.97
C VAL A 160 -9.97 -22.19 8.77
N ALA A 161 -10.90 -22.94 8.20
CA ALA A 161 -10.64 -23.75 7.01
C ALA A 161 -10.25 -22.87 5.80
N LEU A 162 -10.99 -21.78 5.57
CA LEU A 162 -10.69 -20.85 4.49
C LEU A 162 -9.31 -20.21 4.64
N PHE A 163 -9.05 -19.54 5.77
CA PHE A 163 -7.78 -18.86 5.97
C PHE A 163 -6.62 -19.85 6.15
N GLY A 164 -6.87 -20.99 6.78
CA GLY A 164 -5.86 -22.05 6.91
C GLY A 164 -5.45 -22.63 5.56
N LEU A 165 -6.42 -22.89 4.68
CA LEU A 165 -6.14 -23.37 3.32
C LEU A 165 -5.41 -22.31 2.49
N MET A 166 -5.82 -21.04 2.56
CA MET A 166 -5.10 -19.93 1.90
C MET A 166 -3.65 -19.84 2.38
N GLY A 167 -3.42 -19.94 3.70
CA GLY A 167 -2.08 -19.93 4.26
C GLY A 167 -1.22 -21.12 3.80
N LEU A 168 -1.80 -22.32 3.70
CA LEU A 168 -1.09 -23.51 3.20
C LEU A 168 -0.75 -23.39 1.70
N LEU A 169 -1.62 -22.77 0.93
CA LEU A 169 -1.43 -22.54 -0.51
C LEU A 169 -0.65 -21.26 -0.84
N THR A 170 -0.18 -20.54 0.17
CA THR A 170 0.51 -19.25 0.03
C THR A 170 -0.30 -18.20 -0.77
N ILE A 171 -1.64 -18.29 -0.72
CA ILE A 171 -2.53 -17.31 -1.35
C ILE A 171 -2.61 -16.08 -0.46
N PRO A 172 -2.29 -14.87 -0.97
CA PRO A 172 -2.37 -13.65 -0.18
C PRO A 172 -3.81 -13.34 0.24
N LEU A 173 -3.95 -12.79 1.44
CA LEU A 173 -5.23 -12.29 1.93
C LEU A 173 -5.63 -11.05 1.14
N ASP A 174 -6.80 -11.10 0.54
CA ASP A 174 -7.42 -9.99 -0.16
C ASP A 174 -8.77 -9.58 0.48
N ILE A 175 -9.35 -8.51 -0.01
CA ILE A 175 -10.65 -8.01 0.45
C ILE A 175 -11.75 -9.07 0.22
N GLY A 176 -11.70 -9.77 -0.92
CA GLY A 176 -12.69 -10.80 -1.28
C GLY A 176 -12.67 -11.98 -0.32
N SER A 177 -11.49 -12.44 0.12
CA SER A 177 -11.34 -13.54 1.07
C SER A 177 -11.91 -13.20 2.45
N VAL A 178 -11.68 -11.97 2.95
CA VAL A 178 -12.24 -11.51 4.22
C VAL A 178 -13.75 -11.35 4.15
N MET A 179 -14.28 -10.84 3.03
CA MET A 179 -15.73 -10.76 2.80
C MET A 179 -16.36 -12.17 2.73
N SER A 180 -15.73 -13.10 2.05
CA SER A 180 -16.21 -14.51 1.95
C SER A 180 -16.22 -15.18 3.32
N ALA A 181 -15.20 -14.96 4.15
CA ALA A 181 -15.16 -15.45 5.52
C ALA A 181 -16.30 -14.87 6.39
N SER A 182 -16.62 -13.58 6.20
CA SER A 182 -17.71 -12.92 6.93
C SER A 182 -19.08 -13.49 6.55
N VAL A 183 -19.29 -13.78 5.26
CA VAL A 183 -20.53 -14.41 4.77
C VAL A 183 -20.62 -15.86 5.28
N ALA A 184 -19.53 -16.62 5.21
CA ALA A 184 -19.50 -18.00 5.71
C ALA A 184 -19.80 -18.08 7.21
N LEU A 185 -19.26 -17.14 8.01
CA LEU A 185 -19.58 -17.02 9.43
C LEU A 185 -21.07 -16.73 9.65
N GLY A 186 -21.67 -15.80 8.89
CA GLY A 186 -23.08 -15.46 9.00
C GLY A 186 -23.98 -16.66 8.75
N ILE A 187 -23.70 -17.46 7.71
CA ILE A 187 -24.46 -18.68 7.38
C ILE A 187 -24.31 -19.72 8.49
N ALA A 188 -23.09 -19.98 8.95
CA ALA A 188 -22.83 -20.96 10.01
C ALA A 188 -23.53 -20.58 11.33
N VAL A 189 -23.60 -19.31 11.66
CA VAL A 189 -24.31 -18.80 12.86
C VAL A 189 -25.81 -19.02 12.71
N ASP A 190 -26.39 -18.71 11.58
CA ASP A 190 -27.82 -18.91 11.31
C ASP A 190 -28.22 -20.38 11.50
N ASP A 191 -27.48 -21.30 10.90
CA ASP A 191 -27.67 -22.74 11.04
C ASP A 191 -27.57 -23.18 12.52
N THR A 192 -26.58 -22.68 13.23
CA THR A 192 -26.38 -23.02 14.68
C THR A 192 -27.51 -22.49 15.53
N VAL A 193 -27.97 -21.26 15.35
CA VAL A 193 -29.10 -20.67 16.07
C VAL A 193 -30.38 -21.46 15.77
N HIS A 194 -30.62 -21.80 14.52
CA HIS A 194 -31.78 -22.56 14.11
C HIS A 194 -31.81 -23.98 14.72
N LEU A 195 -30.65 -24.63 14.75
CA LEU A 195 -30.50 -25.93 15.41
C LEU A 195 -30.78 -25.83 16.92
N LEU A 196 -30.17 -24.90 17.60
CA LEU A 196 -30.32 -24.70 19.05
C LEU A 196 -31.74 -24.32 19.45
N SER A 197 -32.46 -23.54 18.65
CA SER A 197 -33.84 -23.17 18.91
C SER A 197 -34.78 -24.38 18.87
N ARG A 198 -34.49 -25.34 17.98
CA ARG A 198 -35.27 -26.61 17.91
C ARG A 198 -35.03 -27.54 19.11
N PHE A 199 -33.80 -27.57 19.64
CA PHE A 199 -33.48 -28.45 20.79
C PHE A 199 -33.81 -27.81 22.13
N GLY A 200 -33.81 -26.47 22.23
CA GLY A 200 -34.15 -25.75 23.47
C GLY A 200 -35.64 -25.66 23.77
N SER A 201 -36.52 -26.06 22.85
CA SER A 201 -37.98 -26.07 23.03
C SER A 201 -38.53 -27.43 23.52
N ARG A 202 -37.68 -28.36 23.87
CA ARG A 202 -38.00 -29.60 24.56
C ARG A 202 -37.54 -29.56 26.00
#